data_aed0346b9399252f609e5fc9c2601ff7
#
_entry.id   aed0346b9399252f609e5fc9c2601ff7
#
_cell.length_a   1.000
_cell.length_b   1.000
_cell.length_c   1.000
_cell.angle_alpha   90.00
_cell.angle_beta   90.00
_cell.angle_gamma   90.00
#
_symmetry.space_group_name_H-M   'P 1'
#
loop_
_entity.id
_entity.type
_entity.pdbx_description
1 polymer ?
#
loop_
_entity_poly.entity_id
_entity_poly.type
_entity_poly.pdbx_seq_one_letter_code
_entity_poly.pdbx_strand_id
1 'polypeptide(L)'
;VAFAFGCESASDIRLHYFSAKNYEKNTKTGGIYKVDNLNGEKVEIMICDIASYLIAMYYMLSFNSEKSLIFYWDEPTISLDIETSHPLHLNINELWKKNLISNIILSSATLPNENELIDVIADYKYKFDNGEIHTINSYDCKKTITLINSEKYTILPHLFFEDYNDLLNCVNHLFSNKTILRYLNLKEIIVFVKYVLTKYDMPMFYIDNYFKNIENITMNNIKIYYLEFIANLLSNITPDIWKNLHTILKIQQTQYWIFCDNNIKKIKSMDEIIKPALNNDIHRANSLQNNPIQNTILNTSLEGIYLSSKDAYTLTYGVSIFFTEDVDKIGKFMVLQSNIPSLILDNITKNIENNSKNNKKIEQLNKIFEDKTINYAGKERKMEKEFFSREIQQILNEIEILKNKIHVISLDEQYIPNTQSHKQKWCVSKEIPDSILNYSFRPTIDEDSVIQIMNLDVHFQRKILLLMGIGVFSLKTECETNLNEYLKYMEIVKSLCNQQKLYLIIANSDFIYGINYQFCHSFFGKDLKNMTQQKIIQSLGRVGRGNIQQEYTIRIRDDAIFKTLFLPLQRNIEAENMCRLFSSV
;
A
#
# COMPACT_ATOMS: atom_id res chain seq x y z
N VAL A 1 24.60 -9.55 11.80
CA VAL A 1 23.95 -8.52 10.97
C VAL A 1 24.50 -7.15 11.35
N ALA A 2 24.74 -6.28 10.37
CA ALA A 2 25.07 -4.87 10.54
C ALA A 2 24.16 -3.99 9.70
N PHE A 3 24.08 -2.71 10.06
CA PHE A 3 23.18 -1.73 9.44
C PHE A 3 23.96 -0.46 9.08
N ALA A 4 23.77 0.00 7.85
CA ALA A 4 24.34 1.25 7.34
C ALA A 4 23.23 2.09 6.66
N PHE A 5 22.58 2.94 7.44
CA PHE A 5 21.51 3.83 6.96
C PHE A 5 21.86 5.26 7.28
N GLY A 6 21.87 6.12 6.26
CA GLY A 6 22.23 7.54 6.39
C GLY A 6 23.65 7.73 6.92
N CYS A 7 24.58 6.81 6.59
CA CYS A 7 25.96 6.87 7.02
C CYS A 7 26.75 7.86 6.18
N GLU A 8 27.52 8.73 6.84
CA GLU A 8 28.51 9.59 6.19
C GLU A 8 29.92 8.97 6.26
N SER A 9 30.14 8.05 7.21
CA SER A 9 31.41 7.37 7.44
C SER A 9 31.22 5.94 7.96
N ALA A 10 32.29 5.14 7.95
CA ALA A 10 32.27 3.77 8.49
C ALA A 10 31.97 3.72 10.01
N SER A 11 32.21 4.82 10.74
CA SER A 11 31.91 4.92 12.18
C SER A 11 30.41 4.96 12.47
N ASP A 12 29.59 5.28 11.48
CA ASP A 12 28.13 5.38 11.62
C ASP A 12 27.44 4.02 11.44
N ILE A 13 28.17 3.00 10.95
CA ILE A 13 27.70 1.64 10.81
C ILE A 13 27.40 1.05 12.18
N ARG A 14 26.25 0.42 12.33
CA ARG A 14 25.81 -0.19 13.58
C ARG A 14 25.77 -1.71 13.49
N LEU A 15 26.54 -2.37 14.35
CA LEU A 15 26.55 -3.83 14.44
C LEU A 15 25.51 -4.32 15.44
N HIS A 16 24.82 -5.39 15.09
CA HIS A 16 24.10 -6.14 16.10
C HIS A 16 25.13 -6.77 17.07
N TYR A 17 24.85 -6.76 18.35
CA TYR A 17 25.82 -7.17 19.38
C TYR A 17 26.41 -8.59 19.19
N PHE A 18 25.66 -9.51 18.58
CA PHE A 18 26.17 -10.83 18.22
C PHE A 18 27.22 -10.81 17.11
N SER A 19 27.18 -9.77 16.27
CA SER A 19 28.12 -9.57 15.16
C SER A 19 29.33 -8.72 15.56
N ALA A 20 29.33 -8.15 16.76
CA ALA A 20 30.45 -7.39 17.28
C ALA A 20 31.48 -8.29 17.94
N LYS A 21 32.74 -7.91 17.86
CA LYS A 21 33.84 -8.61 18.55
C LYS A 21 33.75 -8.39 20.06
N ASN A 22 33.43 -7.16 20.47
CA ASN A 22 33.31 -6.76 21.86
C ASN A 22 31.99 -5.97 22.07
N TYR A 23 31.35 -6.20 23.21
CA TYR A 23 30.20 -5.41 23.64
C TYR A 23 30.15 -5.35 25.17
N GLU A 24 29.59 -4.28 25.71
CA GLU A 24 29.43 -4.08 27.15
C GLU A 24 27.96 -4.31 27.54
N LYS A 25 27.74 -5.07 28.61
CA LYS A 25 26.41 -5.27 29.20
C LYS A 25 26.18 -4.30 30.35
N ASN A 26 24.97 -3.76 30.43
CA ASN A 26 24.55 -3.01 31.60
C ASN A 26 24.33 -3.98 32.77
N THR A 27 25.17 -3.85 33.80
CA THR A 27 25.12 -4.72 34.98
C THR A 27 23.82 -4.63 35.78
N LYS A 28 23.08 -3.53 35.66
CA LYS A 28 21.82 -3.29 36.40
C LYS A 28 20.57 -3.84 35.68
N THR A 29 20.52 -3.70 34.35
CA THR A 29 19.33 -4.08 33.56
C THR A 29 19.52 -5.35 32.74
N GLY A 30 20.73 -5.87 32.64
CA GLY A 30 21.08 -7.02 31.79
C GLY A 30 21.06 -6.70 30.28
N GLY A 31 20.72 -5.48 29.88
CA GLY A 31 20.69 -5.03 28.49
C GLY A 31 22.08 -4.70 27.95
N ILE A 32 22.18 -4.58 26.61
CA ILE A 32 23.43 -4.18 25.94
C ILE A 32 23.58 -2.65 26.08
N TYR A 33 24.74 -2.24 26.59
CA TYR A 33 25.04 -0.83 26.84
C TYR A 33 25.82 -0.19 25.70
N LYS A 34 26.85 -0.89 25.19
CA LYS A 34 27.72 -0.40 24.13
C LYS A 34 28.18 -1.54 23.25
N VAL A 35 28.24 -1.30 21.95
CA VAL A 35 28.71 -2.24 20.95
C VAL A 35 29.92 -1.62 20.24
N ASP A 36 30.99 -2.40 20.07
CA ASP A 36 32.14 -2.01 19.27
C ASP A 36 31.80 -2.20 17.78
N ASN A 37 31.59 -1.09 17.10
CA ASN A 37 31.23 -1.08 15.69
C ASN A 37 32.45 -1.08 14.73
N LEU A 38 33.68 -0.99 15.25
CA LEU A 38 34.87 -0.86 14.42
C LEU A 38 35.31 -2.18 13.78
N ASN A 39 35.00 -3.30 14.41
CA ASN A 39 35.42 -4.61 13.92
C ASN A 39 34.23 -5.42 13.39
N GLY A 40 34.14 -5.55 12.06
CA GLY A 40 33.10 -6.26 11.34
C GLY A 40 33.44 -7.70 10.94
N GLU A 41 34.48 -8.30 11.48
CA GLU A 41 34.94 -9.65 11.11
C GLU A 41 33.84 -10.73 11.22
N LYS A 42 32.90 -10.56 12.14
CA LYS A 42 31.77 -11.49 12.36
C LYS A 42 30.49 -11.08 11.61
N VAL A 43 30.53 -10.04 10.77
CA VAL A 43 29.36 -9.59 10.03
C VAL A 43 29.18 -10.46 8.79
N GLU A 44 28.06 -11.20 8.74
CA GLU A 44 27.68 -12.03 7.60
C GLU A 44 26.70 -11.30 6.67
N ILE A 45 25.86 -10.42 7.22
CA ILE A 45 24.83 -9.67 6.47
C ILE A 45 24.94 -8.19 6.82
N MET A 46 25.17 -7.36 5.82
CA MET A 46 25.10 -5.90 5.89
C MET A 46 23.83 -5.43 5.20
N ILE A 47 23.01 -4.64 5.89
CA ILE A 47 21.79 -4.02 5.32
C ILE A 47 22.04 -2.52 5.24
N CYS A 48 21.88 -1.95 4.05
CA CYS A 48 22.12 -0.53 3.80
C CYS A 48 21.08 0.09 2.88
N ASP A 49 20.98 1.41 2.91
CA ASP A 49 20.30 2.19 1.87
C ASP A 49 21.25 2.47 0.68
N ILE A 50 20.68 2.97 -0.42
CA ILE A 50 21.44 3.26 -1.65
C ILE A 50 22.54 4.31 -1.37
N ALA A 51 22.26 5.31 -0.54
CA ALA A 51 23.21 6.39 -0.25
C ALA A 51 24.43 5.90 0.56
N SER A 52 24.22 4.94 1.46
CA SER A 52 25.26 4.38 2.32
C SER A 52 25.96 3.15 1.73
N TYR A 53 25.54 2.67 0.54
CA TYR A 53 26.03 1.44 -0.04
C TYR A 53 27.57 1.40 -0.18
N LEU A 54 28.17 2.45 -0.72
CA LEU A 54 29.62 2.48 -0.93
C LEU A 54 30.40 2.35 0.40
N ILE A 55 29.91 3.02 1.44
CA ILE A 55 30.51 2.92 2.79
C ILE A 55 30.37 1.50 3.33
N ALA A 56 29.18 0.90 3.19
CA ALA A 56 28.92 -0.48 3.59
C ALA A 56 29.78 -1.47 2.83
N MET A 57 29.93 -1.30 1.51
CA MET A 57 30.78 -2.14 0.65
C MET A 57 32.24 -2.09 1.08
N TYR A 58 32.83 -0.90 1.24
CA TYR A 58 34.22 -0.77 1.67
C TYR A 58 34.44 -1.32 3.08
N TYR A 59 33.46 -1.14 3.97
CA TYR A 59 33.51 -1.74 5.29
C TYR A 59 33.57 -3.27 5.22
N MET A 60 32.69 -3.90 4.42
CA MET A 60 32.69 -5.36 4.25
C MET A 60 33.97 -5.87 3.57
N LEU A 61 34.51 -5.15 2.59
CA LEU A 61 35.76 -5.49 1.91
C LEU A 61 36.99 -5.39 2.82
N SER A 62 36.93 -4.63 3.92
CA SER A 62 38.00 -4.58 4.90
C SER A 62 38.18 -5.88 5.68
N PHE A 63 37.17 -6.76 5.70
CA PHE A 63 37.18 -8.03 6.44
C PHE A 63 37.00 -9.27 5.54
N ASN A 64 36.60 -9.05 4.26
CA ASN A 64 36.25 -10.13 3.33
C ASN A 64 36.89 -9.92 1.96
N SER A 65 37.11 -10.99 1.22
CA SER A 65 37.53 -10.89 -0.19
C SER A 65 36.37 -10.53 -1.09
N GLU A 66 36.63 -9.82 -2.20
CA GLU A 66 35.62 -9.43 -3.18
C GLU A 66 34.79 -10.62 -3.69
N LYS A 67 35.45 -11.77 -3.91
CA LYS A 67 34.81 -12.99 -4.42
C LYS A 67 33.89 -13.68 -3.40
N SER A 68 34.05 -13.41 -2.11
CA SER A 68 33.22 -14.00 -1.06
C SER A 68 31.96 -13.17 -0.75
N LEU A 69 31.85 -11.97 -1.31
CA LEU A 69 30.72 -11.09 -1.10
C LEU A 69 29.69 -11.25 -2.20
N ILE A 70 28.42 -11.09 -1.84
CA ILE A 70 27.27 -11.01 -2.74
C ILE A 70 26.59 -9.68 -2.49
N PHE A 71 26.43 -8.91 -3.56
CA PHE A 71 25.60 -7.71 -3.56
C PHE A 71 24.18 -8.06 -4.00
N TYR A 72 23.24 -8.06 -3.06
CA TYR A 72 21.82 -8.24 -3.33
C TYR A 72 21.14 -6.86 -3.34
N TRP A 73 20.56 -6.47 -4.48
CA TRP A 73 19.86 -5.22 -4.65
C TRP A 73 18.38 -5.49 -4.88
N ASP A 74 17.59 -5.15 -3.85
CA ASP A 74 16.14 -5.28 -3.88
C ASP A 74 15.52 -4.03 -4.51
N GLU A 75 14.62 -4.21 -5.46
CA GLU A 75 13.93 -3.16 -6.24
C GLU A 75 14.89 -2.12 -6.86
N PRO A 76 15.85 -2.53 -7.72
CA PRO A 76 16.79 -1.60 -8.36
C PRO A 76 16.09 -0.62 -9.33
N THR A 77 14.84 -0.85 -9.67
CA THR A 77 14.02 -0.01 -10.57
C THR A 77 13.30 1.13 -9.86
N ILE A 78 13.45 1.29 -8.55
CA ILE A 78 12.86 2.41 -7.79
C ILE A 78 13.30 3.74 -8.40
N SER A 79 12.34 4.62 -8.70
CA SER A 79 12.52 5.94 -9.36
C SER A 79 12.95 5.91 -10.83
N LEU A 80 13.11 4.74 -11.44
CA LEU A 80 13.50 4.65 -12.85
C LEU A 80 12.33 4.80 -13.83
N ASP A 81 11.10 4.80 -13.33
CA ASP A 81 9.88 5.08 -14.10
C ASP A 81 9.68 6.58 -14.40
N ILE A 82 10.56 7.45 -13.89
CA ILE A 82 10.49 8.91 -14.03
C ILE A 82 11.38 9.37 -15.18
N GLU A 83 10.81 10.11 -16.16
CA GLU A 83 11.56 10.64 -17.30
C GLU A 83 12.57 11.75 -16.93
N THR A 84 12.27 12.51 -15.88
CA THR A 84 13.12 13.60 -15.39
C THR A 84 14.17 13.11 -14.42
N SER A 85 15.24 13.89 -14.21
CA SER A 85 16.28 13.54 -13.24
C SER A 85 15.71 13.48 -11.81
N HIS A 86 15.95 12.37 -11.13
CA HIS A 86 15.59 12.16 -9.73
C HIS A 86 16.86 12.21 -8.85
N PRO A 87 16.81 12.70 -7.61
CA PRO A 87 17.99 12.75 -6.74
C PRO A 87 18.68 11.39 -6.56
N LEU A 88 17.92 10.30 -6.50
CA LEU A 88 18.47 8.95 -6.40
C LEU A 88 19.26 8.49 -7.63
N HIS A 89 19.02 9.06 -8.81
CA HIS A 89 19.72 8.67 -10.04
C HIS A 89 21.23 8.89 -9.94
N LEU A 90 21.68 9.96 -9.27
CA LEU A 90 23.10 10.19 -9.02
C LEU A 90 23.70 9.09 -8.14
N ASN A 91 23.02 8.75 -7.06
CA ASN A 91 23.46 7.70 -6.15
C ASN A 91 23.51 6.33 -6.82
N ILE A 92 22.50 6.02 -7.65
CA ILE A 92 22.42 4.76 -8.43
C ILE A 92 23.60 4.65 -9.39
N ASN A 93 23.89 5.71 -10.16
CA ASN A 93 25.00 5.72 -11.10
C ASN A 93 26.35 5.61 -10.38
N GLU A 94 26.54 6.38 -9.30
CA GLU A 94 27.77 6.32 -8.51
C GLU A 94 27.98 4.95 -7.86
N LEU A 95 26.91 4.35 -7.32
CA LEU A 95 26.90 2.99 -6.78
C LEU A 95 27.36 1.99 -7.84
N TRP A 96 26.73 1.99 -9.03
CA TRP A 96 27.09 1.05 -10.09
C TRP A 96 28.53 1.24 -10.55
N LYS A 97 28.92 2.49 -10.79
CA LYS A 97 30.26 2.86 -11.26
C LYS A 97 31.37 2.42 -10.29
N LYS A 98 31.17 2.62 -8.99
CA LYS A 98 32.18 2.34 -7.94
C LYS A 98 32.06 0.94 -7.30
N ASN A 99 31.03 0.16 -7.63
CA ASN A 99 30.88 -1.18 -7.07
C ASN A 99 32.06 -2.09 -7.46
N LEU A 100 32.64 -2.76 -6.49
CA LEU A 100 33.75 -3.71 -6.66
C LEU A 100 33.30 -5.17 -6.56
N ILE A 101 32.08 -5.45 -6.11
CA ILE A 101 31.57 -6.80 -5.91
C ILE A 101 31.03 -7.33 -7.24
N SER A 102 31.59 -8.43 -7.73
CA SER A 102 31.20 -9.06 -9.00
C SER A 102 29.92 -9.90 -8.91
N ASN A 103 29.65 -10.51 -7.74
CA ASN A 103 28.45 -11.32 -7.55
C ASN A 103 27.27 -10.41 -7.24
N ILE A 104 26.51 -10.03 -8.26
CA ILE A 104 25.38 -9.11 -8.16
C ILE A 104 24.07 -9.87 -8.37
N ILE A 105 23.10 -9.66 -7.51
CA ILE A 105 21.71 -10.14 -7.66
C ILE A 105 20.80 -8.92 -7.70
N LEU A 106 20.11 -8.72 -8.82
CA LEU A 106 19.06 -7.72 -8.96
C LEU A 106 17.69 -8.41 -8.79
N SER A 107 16.85 -7.92 -7.92
CA SER A 107 15.53 -8.49 -7.64
C SER A 107 14.45 -7.42 -7.73
N SER A 108 13.48 -7.59 -8.61
CA SER A 108 12.31 -6.71 -8.72
C SER A 108 11.12 -7.47 -9.30
N ALA A 109 9.91 -6.96 -9.02
CA ALA A 109 8.68 -7.45 -9.66
C ALA A 109 8.57 -7.06 -11.14
N THR A 110 9.29 -6.03 -11.56
CA THR A 110 9.21 -5.41 -12.89
C THR A 110 10.58 -5.23 -13.54
N LEU A 111 11.54 -6.11 -13.21
CA LEU A 111 12.87 -6.02 -13.81
C LEU A 111 12.77 -6.16 -15.34
N PRO A 112 13.35 -5.24 -16.13
CA PRO A 112 13.38 -5.37 -17.58
C PRO A 112 14.05 -6.66 -18.04
N ASN A 113 13.63 -7.13 -19.21
CA ASN A 113 14.19 -8.37 -19.78
C ASN A 113 15.64 -8.16 -20.27
N GLU A 114 16.39 -9.24 -20.42
CA GLU A 114 17.79 -9.20 -20.90
C GLU A 114 17.94 -8.43 -22.21
N ASN A 115 17.00 -8.60 -23.15
CA ASN A 115 17.01 -7.91 -24.44
C ASN A 115 16.86 -6.39 -24.32
N GLU A 116 16.29 -5.90 -23.24
CA GLU A 116 16.13 -4.48 -22.93
C GLU A 116 17.33 -3.92 -22.15
N LEU A 117 18.18 -4.78 -21.57
CA LEU A 117 19.32 -4.43 -20.71
C LEU A 117 20.68 -4.75 -21.37
N ILE A 118 20.75 -4.76 -22.71
CA ILE A 118 21.98 -5.13 -23.45
C ILE A 118 23.17 -4.28 -23.01
N ASP A 119 22.98 -2.96 -22.85
CA ASP A 119 24.05 -2.05 -22.46
C ASP A 119 24.52 -2.29 -21.00
N VAL A 120 23.58 -2.57 -20.09
CA VAL A 120 23.90 -2.91 -18.69
C VAL A 120 24.71 -4.21 -18.62
N ILE A 121 24.31 -5.21 -19.42
CA ILE A 121 24.99 -6.50 -19.51
C ILE A 121 26.39 -6.34 -20.10
N ALA A 122 26.53 -5.51 -21.13
CA ALA A 122 27.82 -5.22 -21.74
C ALA A 122 28.77 -4.51 -20.77
N ASP A 123 28.28 -3.51 -20.05
CA ASP A 123 29.06 -2.78 -19.03
C ASP A 123 29.48 -3.70 -17.89
N TYR A 124 28.58 -4.57 -17.39
CA TYR A 124 28.91 -5.56 -16.37
C TYR A 124 30.01 -6.52 -16.81
N LYS A 125 29.93 -7.08 -18.04
CA LYS A 125 30.95 -7.97 -18.59
C LYS A 125 32.29 -7.28 -18.83
N TYR A 126 32.25 -6.00 -19.19
CA TYR A 126 33.46 -5.18 -19.34
C TYR A 126 34.14 -4.95 -17.98
N LYS A 127 33.34 -4.69 -16.94
CA LYS A 127 33.83 -4.38 -15.60
C LYS A 127 34.32 -5.61 -14.84
N PHE A 128 33.67 -6.74 -15.02
CA PHE A 128 33.95 -8.01 -14.35
C PHE A 128 34.25 -9.09 -15.39
N ASP A 129 35.50 -9.26 -15.77
CA ASP A 129 35.96 -10.17 -16.82
C ASP A 129 35.20 -11.51 -16.84
N ASN A 130 34.51 -11.81 -17.96
CA ASN A 130 33.75 -13.04 -18.19
C ASN A 130 32.61 -13.35 -17.22
N GLY A 131 31.99 -12.33 -16.65
CA GLY A 131 30.79 -12.51 -15.81
C GLY A 131 29.66 -13.24 -16.55
N GLU A 132 29.12 -14.29 -15.93
CA GLU A 132 27.95 -15.01 -16.44
C GLU A 132 26.68 -14.32 -15.96
N ILE A 133 25.64 -14.34 -16.82
CA ILE A 133 24.34 -13.74 -16.53
C ILE A 133 23.28 -14.83 -16.47
N HIS A 134 22.50 -14.85 -15.42
CA HIS A 134 21.40 -15.78 -15.24
C HIS A 134 20.11 -15.03 -14.92
N THR A 135 19.08 -15.24 -15.71
CA THR A 135 17.74 -14.69 -15.49
C THR A 135 16.82 -15.73 -14.88
N ILE A 136 16.26 -15.42 -13.72
CA ILE A 136 15.31 -16.28 -13.04
C ILE A 136 13.95 -15.57 -12.99
N ASN A 137 13.00 -16.04 -13.80
CA ASN A 137 11.62 -15.55 -13.80
C ASN A 137 10.73 -16.50 -13.01
N SER A 138 10.08 -15.96 -11.97
CA SER A 138 9.09 -16.68 -11.19
C SER A 138 7.71 -16.08 -11.40
N TYR A 139 6.73 -16.92 -11.71
CA TYR A 139 5.32 -16.55 -11.77
C TYR A 139 4.51 -17.58 -10.97
N ASP A 140 4.13 -17.25 -9.78
CA ASP A 140 3.34 -18.16 -8.95
C ASP A 140 1.90 -17.62 -8.84
N CYS A 141 0.96 -18.39 -9.36
CA CYS A 141 -0.46 -18.10 -9.34
C CYS A 141 -1.20 -18.86 -8.23
N LYS A 142 -0.63 -19.01 -7.04
CA LYS A 142 -1.30 -19.67 -5.90
C LYS A 142 -2.65 -19.06 -5.55
N LYS A 143 -2.93 -17.84 -6.01
CA LYS A 143 -4.18 -17.13 -5.75
C LYS A 143 -4.72 -16.51 -7.02
N THR A 144 -6.04 -16.41 -7.08
CA THR A 144 -6.74 -15.66 -8.11
C THR A 144 -7.11 -14.28 -7.58
N ILE A 145 -6.66 -13.24 -8.27
CA ILE A 145 -7.03 -11.86 -7.99
C ILE A 145 -7.92 -11.39 -9.12
N THR A 146 -9.13 -10.96 -8.79
CA THR A 146 -10.13 -10.56 -9.80
C THR A 146 -9.96 -9.08 -10.15
N LEU A 147 -9.75 -8.79 -11.42
CA LEU A 147 -9.82 -7.43 -11.96
C LEU A 147 -11.29 -7.06 -12.23
N ILE A 148 -11.70 -5.88 -11.79
CA ILE A 148 -13.07 -5.38 -11.88
C ILE A 148 -13.04 -3.96 -12.45
N ASN A 149 -13.86 -3.69 -13.45
CA ASN A 149 -13.97 -2.36 -14.05
C ASN A 149 -14.92 -1.43 -13.28
N SER A 150 -15.04 -0.20 -13.74
CA SER A 150 -15.93 0.82 -13.14
C SER A 150 -17.42 0.43 -13.15
N GLU A 151 -17.82 -0.46 -14.04
CA GLU A 151 -19.20 -0.97 -14.18
C GLU A 151 -19.44 -2.27 -13.38
N LYS A 152 -18.42 -2.74 -12.62
CA LYS A 152 -18.45 -3.91 -11.76
C LYS A 152 -18.37 -5.24 -12.50
N TYR A 153 -17.95 -5.25 -13.74
CA TYR A 153 -17.71 -6.48 -14.47
C TYR A 153 -16.30 -6.99 -14.28
N THR A 154 -16.18 -8.31 -14.18
CA THR A 154 -14.88 -8.98 -14.17
C THR A 154 -14.21 -8.81 -15.52
N ILE A 155 -12.95 -8.39 -15.53
CA ILE A 155 -12.17 -8.16 -16.76
C ILE A 155 -11.19 -9.30 -17.00
N LEU A 156 -11.28 -9.87 -18.20
CA LEU A 156 -10.27 -10.76 -18.79
C LEU A 156 -9.99 -10.32 -20.24
N PRO A 157 -8.86 -10.74 -20.85
CA PRO A 157 -8.53 -10.34 -22.21
C PRO A 157 -9.66 -10.55 -23.21
N HIS A 158 -10.28 -11.72 -23.24
CA HIS A 158 -11.38 -12.05 -24.15
C HIS A 158 -12.69 -11.27 -23.91
N LEU A 159 -12.87 -10.69 -22.71
CA LEU A 159 -14.01 -9.83 -22.38
C LEU A 159 -13.71 -8.34 -22.63
N PHE A 160 -12.42 -7.98 -22.64
CA PHE A 160 -11.98 -6.60 -22.75
C PHE A 160 -11.73 -6.16 -24.19
N PHE A 161 -11.06 -7.01 -25.00
CA PHE A 161 -10.68 -6.67 -26.38
C PHE A 161 -11.71 -7.13 -27.39
N GLU A 162 -12.42 -6.16 -28.00
CA GLU A 162 -13.29 -6.40 -29.14
C GLU A 162 -12.51 -6.58 -30.44
N ASP A 163 -11.38 -5.85 -30.59
CA ASP A 163 -10.51 -5.97 -31.75
C ASP A 163 -9.69 -7.26 -31.70
N TYR A 164 -9.65 -7.97 -32.84
CA TYR A 164 -8.94 -9.23 -33.00
C TYR A 164 -7.44 -9.08 -32.81
N ASN A 165 -6.84 -8.01 -33.37
CA ASN A 165 -5.39 -7.80 -33.31
C ASN A 165 -4.96 -7.37 -31.91
N ASP A 166 -5.75 -6.56 -31.23
CA ASP A 166 -5.50 -6.16 -29.84
C ASP A 166 -5.53 -7.38 -28.92
N LEU A 167 -6.47 -8.31 -29.13
CA LEU A 167 -6.50 -9.55 -28.35
C LEU A 167 -5.30 -10.44 -28.64
N LEU A 168 -4.90 -10.59 -29.90
CA LEU A 168 -3.73 -11.36 -30.27
C LEU A 168 -2.44 -10.76 -29.67
N ASN A 169 -2.29 -9.43 -29.74
CA ASN A 169 -1.17 -8.72 -29.12
C ASN A 169 -1.17 -8.90 -27.60
N CYS A 170 -2.34 -8.85 -26.97
CA CYS A 170 -2.49 -9.12 -25.54
C CYS A 170 -2.03 -10.54 -25.17
N VAL A 171 -2.47 -11.55 -25.91
CA VAL A 171 -2.09 -12.96 -25.64
C VAL A 171 -0.58 -13.15 -25.76
N ASN A 172 0.04 -12.59 -26.81
CA ASN A 172 1.49 -12.64 -27.02
C ASN A 172 2.24 -11.93 -25.88
N HIS A 173 1.74 -10.78 -25.44
CA HIS A 173 2.31 -10.04 -24.31
C HIS A 173 2.23 -10.84 -23.01
N LEU A 174 1.11 -11.52 -22.75
CA LEU A 174 0.93 -12.33 -21.54
C LEU A 174 1.81 -13.59 -21.54
N PHE A 175 2.12 -14.17 -22.70
CA PHE A 175 3.11 -15.26 -22.78
C PHE A 175 4.51 -14.81 -22.38
N SER A 176 4.89 -13.58 -22.75
CA SER A 176 6.17 -12.98 -22.38
C SER A 176 6.19 -12.50 -20.91
N ASN A 177 5.05 -12.04 -20.38
CA ASN A 177 4.90 -11.47 -19.04
C ASN A 177 3.95 -12.29 -18.15
N LYS A 178 4.36 -13.49 -17.80
CA LYS A 178 3.54 -14.47 -17.06
C LYS A 178 3.13 -14.01 -15.65
N THR A 179 3.78 -13.01 -15.08
CA THR A 179 3.42 -12.42 -13.78
C THR A 179 2.00 -11.84 -13.78
N ILE A 180 1.52 -11.37 -14.95
CA ILE A 180 0.17 -10.82 -15.12
C ILE A 180 -0.90 -11.92 -15.02
N LEU A 181 -0.56 -13.18 -15.26
CA LEU A 181 -1.50 -14.31 -15.19
C LEU A 181 -2.16 -14.44 -13.81
N ARG A 182 -1.51 -13.94 -12.77
CA ARG A 182 -2.07 -13.90 -11.40
C ARG A 182 -3.42 -13.18 -11.34
N TYR A 183 -3.65 -12.21 -12.22
CA TYR A 183 -4.84 -11.36 -12.25
C TYR A 183 -5.96 -11.89 -13.16
N LEU A 184 -5.80 -13.06 -13.74
CA LEU A 184 -6.83 -13.70 -14.54
C LEU A 184 -7.74 -14.56 -13.66
N ASN A 185 -9.04 -14.26 -13.65
CA ASN A 185 -10.01 -14.98 -12.83
C ASN A 185 -10.25 -16.39 -13.37
N LEU A 186 -10.01 -17.41 -12.54
CA LEU A 186 -10.11 -18.82 -12.92
C LEU A 186 -11.53 -19.24 -13.30
N LYS A 187 -12.53 -18.76 -12.58
CA LYS A 187 -13.94 -19.08 -12.82
C LYS A 187 -14.38 -18.60 -14.21
N GLU A 188 -14.02 -17.38 -14.55
CA GLU A 188 -14.35 -16.79 -15.85
C GLU A 188 -13.61 -17.50 -16.99
N ILE A 189 -12.36 -17.93 -16.77
CA ILE A 189 -11.63 -18.75 -17.74
C ILE A 189 -12.40 -20.03 -18.07
N ILE A 190 -12.85 -20.75 -17.03
CA ILE A 190 -13.57 -22.02 -17.21
C ILE A 190 -14.92 -21.80 -17.93
N VAL A 191 -15.64 -20.74 -17.58
CA VAL A 191 -16.91 -20.39 -18.23
C VAL A 191 -16.69 -20.11 -19.73
N PHE A 192 -15.69 -19.30 -20.04
CA PHE A 192 -15.32 -18.98 -21.42
C PHE A 192 -14.96 -20.22 -22.23
N VAL A 193 -14.02 -21.04 -21.74
CA VAL A 193 -13.57 -22.23 -22.44
C VAL A 193 -14.73 -23.20 -22.67
N LYS A 194 -15.54 -23.48 -21.65
CA LYS A 194 -16.72 -24.33 -21.80
C LYS A 194 -17.66 -23.80 -22.88
N TYR A 195 -17.97 -22.51 -22.86
CA TYR A 195 -18.86 -21.91 -23.85
C TYR A 195 -18.31 -22.05 -25.27
N VAL A 196 -17.04 -21.73 -25.50
CA VAL A 196 -16.43 -21.82 -26.83
C VAL A 196 -16.38 -23.27 -27.34
N LEU A 197 -16.02 -24.23 -26.49
CA LEU A 197 -16.01 -25.66 -26.84
C LEU A 197 -17.40 -26.20 -27.22
N THR A 198 -18.50 -25.58 -26.77
CA THR A 198 -19.85 -25.95 -27.25
C THR A 198 -20.16 -25.44 -28.66
N LYS A 199 -19.42 -24.45 -29.16
CA LYS A 199 -19.63 -23.81 -30.47
C LYS A 199 -18.60 -24.24 -31.52
N TYR A 200 -17.39 -24.51 -31.07
CA TYR A 200 -16.25 -24.86 -31.93
C TYR A 200 -15.67 -26.18 -31.44
N ASP A 201 -15.57 -27.13 -32.35
CA ASP A 201 -14.94 -28.42 -32.06
C ASP A 201 -13.40 -28.25 -32.03
N MET A 202 -12.84 -28.29 -30.83
CA MET A 202 -11.40 -28.17 -30.60
C MET A 202 -10.91 -29.32 -29.71
N PRO A 203 -10.79 -30.56 -30.27
CA PRO A 203 -10.55 -31.77 -29.46
C PRO A 203 -9.26 -31.74 -28.65
N MET A 204 -8.24 -31.01 -29.13
CA MET A 204 -6.96 -30.85 -28.44
C MET A 204 -7.11 -30.11 -27.11
N PHE A 205 -8.15 -29.28 -26.99
CA PHE A 205 -8.41 -28.49 -25.79
C PHE A 205 -9.50 -29.08 -24.87
N TYR A 206 -10.00 -30.28 -25.14
CA TYR A 206 -10.76 -30.99 -24.13
C TYR A 206 -9.87 -31.29 -22.93
N ILE A 207 -10.39 -31.09 -21.72
CA ILE A 207 -9.60 -31.17 -20.47
C ILE A 207 -8.85 -32.49 -20.37
N ASP A 208 -9.52 -33.61 -20.71
CA ASP A 208 -8.93 -34.95 -20.65
C ASP A 208 -7.83 -35.18 -21.70
N ASN A 209 -7.88 -34.44 -22.81
CA ASN A 209 -6.87 -34.53 -23.87
C ASN A 209 -5.66 -33.63 -23.60
N TYR A 210 -5.90 -32.45 -23.04
CA TYR A 210 -4.85 -31.47 -22.75
C TYR A 210 -4.10 -31.82 -21.47
N PHE A 211 -4.82 -32.11 -20.38
CA PHE A 211 -4.22 -32.47 -19.09
C PHE A 211 -4.20 -34.00 -18.94
N LYS A 212 -3.11 -34.62 -19.35
CA LYS A 212 -2.96 -36.09 -19.27
C LYS A 212 -3.01 -36.64 -17.83
N ASN A 213 -2.58 -35.83 -16.84
CA ASN A 213 -2.55 -36.20 -15.44
C ASN A 213 -3.23 -35.12 -14.59
N ILE A 214 -3.96 -35.53 -13.56
CA ILE A 214 -4.64 -34.64 -12.62
C ILE A 214 -3.64 -33.70 -11.91
N GLU A 215 -2.43 -34.16 -11.63
CA GLU A 215 -1.36 -33.38 -11.00
C GLU A 215 -0.94 -32.16 -11.84
N ASN A 216 -1.15 -32.19 -13.15
CA ASN A 216 -0.87 -31.09 -14.06
C ASN A 216 -1.95 -30.01 -14.03
N ILE A 217 -3.08 -30.24 -13.39
CA ILE A 217 -4.18 -29.27 -13.25
C ILE A 217 -3.84 -28.31 -12.11
N THR A 218 -2.91 -27.42 -12.33
CA THR A 218 -2.53 -26.34 -11.41
C THR A 218 -3.10 -25.01 -11.90
N MET A 219 -3.22 -24.03 -11.00
CA MET A 219 -3.67 -22.68 -11.41
C MET A 219 -2.79 -22.07 -12.50
N ASN A 220 -1.48 -22.28 -12.44
CA ASN A 220 -0.55 -21.81 -13.45
C ASN A 220 -0.85 -22.45 -14.80
N ASN A 221 -0.98 -23.76 -14.83
CA ASN A 221 -1.20 -24.50 -16.07
C ASN A 221 -2.57 -24.19 -16.69
N ILE A 222 -3.62 -23.98 -15.89
CA ILE A 222 -4.94 -23.59 -16.41
C ILE A 222 -4.88 -22.20 -17.05
N LYS A 223 -4.09 -21.28 -16.54
CA LYS A 223 -3.95 -19.94 -17.13
C LYS A 223 -3.09 -19.94 -18.39
N ILE A 224 -2.08 -20.81 -18.47
CA ILE A 224 -1.33 -21.06 -19.71
C ILE A 224 -2.25 -21.72 -20.75
N TYR A 225 -2.97 -22.77 -20.36
CA TYR A 225 -3.98 -23.41 -21.19
C TYR A 225 -4.97 -22.39 -21.78
N TYR A 226 -5.43 -21.44 -20.98
CA TYR A 226 -6.31 -20.37 -21.43
C TYR A 226 -5.68 -19.50 -22.52
N LEU A 227 -4.41 -19.13 -22.38
CA LEU A 227 -3.71 -18.35 -23.41
C LEU A 227 -3.53 -19.16 -24.71
N GLU A 228 -3.11 -20.42 -24.61
CA GLU A 228 -2.98 -21.32 -25.76
C GLU A 228 -4.31 -21.56 -26.44
N PHE A 229 -5.39 -21.70 -25.65
CA PHE A 229 -6.75 -21.83 -26.14
C PHE A 229 -7.17 -20.62 -26.98
N ILE A 230 -6.97 -19.38 -26.47
CA ILE A 230 -7.29 -18.17 -27.23
C ILE A 230 -6.43 -18.07 -28.49
N ALA A 231 -5.13 -18.28 -28.38
CA ALA A 231 -4.23 -18.22 -29.53
C ALA A 231 -4.66 -19.17 -30.66
N ASN A 232 -5.02 -20.42 -30.30
CA ASN A 232 -5.52 -21.39 -31.23
C ASN A 232 -6.90 -21.03 -31.80
N LEU A 233 -7.82 -20.55 -30.93
CA LEU A 233 -9.13 -20.07 -31.37
C LEU A 233 -8.98 -18.97 -32.42
N LEU A 234 -8.17 -17.95 -32.13
CA LEU A 234 -7.94 -16.82 -33.05
C LEU A 234 -7.33 -17.27 -34.37
N SER A 235 -6.43 -18.27 -34.39
CA SER A 235 -5.86 -18.81 -35.63
C SER A 235 -6.89 -19.54 -36.50
N ASN A 236 -8.02 -19.98 -35.93
CA ASN A 236 -9.05 -20.75 -36.63
C ASN A 236 -10.32 -19.94 -36.98
N ILE A 237 -10.42 -18.68 -36.53
CA ILE A 237 -11.57 -17.83 -36.81
C ILE A 237 -11.15 -16.51 -37.46
N THR A 238 -12.08 -15.88 -38.19
CA THR A 238 -11.87 -14.55 -38.78
C THR A 238 -12.17 -13.43 -37.79
N PRO A 239 -11.67 -12.19 -38.01
CA PRO A 239 -11.98 -11.04 -37.19
C PRO A 239 -13.50 -10.78 -37.02
N ASP A 240 -14.28 -10.99 -38.07
CA ASP A 240 -15.74 -10.81 -38.00
C ASP A 240 -16.42 -11.85 -37.09
N ILE A 241 -15.95 -13.10 -37.15
CA ILE A 241 -16.43 -14.16 -36.27
C ILE A 241 -16.07 -13.84 -34.83
N TRP A 242 -14.85 -13.34 -34.59
CA TRP A 242 -14.42 -12.91 -33.25
C TRP A 242 -15.33 -11.80 -32.71
N LYS A 243 -15.62 -10.75 -33.50
CA LYS A 243 -16.45 -9.64 -33.10
C LYS A 243 -17.85 -10.09 -32.66
N ASN A 244 -18.46 -11.00 -33.44
CA ASN A 244 -19.76 -11.58 -33.10
C ASN A 244 -19.69 -12.41 -31.81
N LEU A 245 -18.64 -13.23 -31.65
CA LEU A 245 -18.42 -14.03 -30.45
C LEU A 245 -18.23 -13.13 -29.22
N HIS A 246 -17.40 -12.09 -29.33
CA HIS A 246 -17.15 -11.14 -28.27
C HIS A 246 -18.45 -10.43 -27.79
N THR A 247 -19.32 -10.05 -28.71
CA THR A 247 -20.62 -9.45 -28.36
C THR A 247 -21.46 -10.38 -27.51
N ILE A 248 -21.50 -11.68 -27.85
CA ILE A 248 -22.24 -12.69 -27.07
C ILE A 248 -21.60 -12.90 -25.69
N LEU A 249 -20.27 -13.01 -25.65
CA LEU A 249 -19.53 -13.19 -24.40
C LEU A 249 -19.74 -12.00 -23.45
N LYS A 250 -19.81 -10.79 -23.99
CA LYS A 250 -20.03 -9.57 -23.19
C LYS A 250 -21.42 -9.54 -22.54
N ILE A 251 -22.44 -10.08 -23.21
CA ILE A 251 -23.79 -10.21 -22.64
C ILE A 251 -23.80 -11.22 -21.45
N GLN A 252 -22.97 -12.23 -21.53
CA GLN A 252 -22.85 -13.28 -20.51
C GLN A 252 -21.81 -12.95 -19.41
N GLN A 253 -21.13 -11.82 -19.52
CA GLN A 253 -20.09 -11.39 -18.59
C GLN A 253 -20.63 -11.32 -17.16
N THR A 254 -19.90 -11.95 -16.23
CA THR A 254 -20.29 -11.96 -14.82
C THR A 254 -20.13 -10.57 -14.21
N GLN A 255 -21.24 -10.02 -13.75
CA GLN A 255 -21.20 -8.82 -12.93
C GLN A 255 -20.77 -9.21 -11.52
N TYR A 256 -19.73 -8.57 -11.01
CA TYR A 256 -19.30 -8.79 -9.63
C TYR A 256 -20.37 -8.27 -8.67
N TRP A 257 -20.87 -9.15 -7.83
CA TRP A 257 -21.90 -8.79 -6.85
C TRP A 257 -21.29 -7.89 -5.78
N ILE A 258 -21.73 -6.65 -5.79
CA ILE A 258 -21.43 -5.69 -4.74
C ILE A 258 -22.74 -5.48 -4.02
N PHE A 259 -22.80 -5.91 -2.78
CA PHE A 259 -23.96 -5.65 -1.95
C PHE A 259 -24.11 -4.14 -1.74
N CYS A 260 -25.05 -3.53 -2.38
CA CYS A 260 -25.36 -2.14 -2.17
C CYS A 260 -26.76 -1.82 -2.64
N ASP A 261 -27.30 -0.79 -2.03
CA ASP A 261 -28.58 -0.25 -2.38
C ASP A 261 -28.61 0.12 -3.87
N ASN A 262 -29.55 -0.50 -4.61
CA ASN A 262 -29.77 -0.19 -6.02
C ASN A 262 -30.24 1.25 -6.25
N ASN A 263 -30.67 1.96 -5.18
CA ASN A 263 -31.16 3.33 -5.22
C ASN A 263 -30.05 4.39 -5.18
N ILE A 264 -28.77 4.00 -4.96
CA ILE A 264 -27.68 4.96 -5.01
C ILE A 264 -27.39 5.30 -6.47
N LYS A 265 -27.94 6.43 -6.92
CA LYS A 265 -27.65 7.01 -8.22
C LYS A 265 -26.15 7.28 -8.35
N LYS A 266 -25.61 7.11 -9.57
CA LYS A 266 -24.26 7.61 -9.90
C LYS A 266 -24.21 9.09 -9.56
N ILE A 267 -23.51 9.46 -8.51
CA ILE A 267 -23.30 10.85 -8.14
C ILE A 267 -22.34 11.43 -9.15
N LYS A 268 -22.81 12.36 -9.98
CA LYS A 268 -22.02 12.98 -11.05
C LYS A 268 -21.21 14.18 -10.56
N SER A 269 -21.68 14.83 -9.49
CA SER A 269 -21.02 16.00 -8.90
C SER A 269 -21.25 16.08 -7.38
N MET A 270 -20.46 16.90 -6.68
CA MET A 270 -20.68 17.18 -5.26
C MET A 270 -22.05 17.80 -4.97
N ASP A 271 -22.61 18.56 -5.90
CA ASP A 271 -23.93 19.13 -5.76
C ASP A 271 -25.01 18.05 -5.62
N GLU A 272 -24.83 16.88 -6.22
CA GLU A 272 -25.74 15.74 -6.06
C GLU A 272 -25.61 15.06 -4.69
N ILE A 273 -24.45 15.17 -4.04
CA ILE A 273 -24.23 14.68 -2.67
C ILE A 273 -24.85 15.63 -1.65
N ILE A 274 -24.71 16.93 -1.89
CA ILE A 274 -25.15 17.98 -0.96
C ILE A 274 -26.66 18.23 -1.04
N LYS A 275 -27.26 18.17 -2.23
CA LYS A 275 -28.69 18.41 -2.44
C LYS A 275 -29.65 17.57 -1.59
N PRO A 276 -29.44 16.26 -1.39
CA PRO A 276 -30.30 15.47 -0.49
C PRO A 276 -30.21 15.89 0.97
N ALA A 277 -29.03 16.32 1.42
CA ALA A 277 -28.85 16.84 2.78
C ALA A 277 -29.52 18.21 2.97
N LEU A 278 -29.50 19.05 1.95
CA LEU A 278 -30.15 20.36 1.96
C LEU A 278 -31.68 20.28 1.88
N ASN A 279 -32.23 19.29 1.15
CA ASN A 279 -33.70 19.16 0.99
C ASN A 279 -34.38 18.56 2.23
N ASN A 280 -33.66 17.88 3.08
CA ASN A 280 -34.24 17.30 4.30
C ASN A 280 -34.15 18.19 5.55
N ASP A 281 -33.36 19.29 5.53
CA ASP A 281 -33.19 20.15 6.69
C ASP A 281 -32.81 21.59 6.30
N ILE A 282 -33.76 22.36 5.80
CA ILE A 282 -33.57 23.81 5.53
C ILE A 282 -33.16 24.57 6.80
N HIS A 283 -33.54 24.09 7.98
CA HIS A 283 -33.13 24.66 9.26
C HIS A 283 -31.70 24.32 9.70
N ARG A 284 -31.08 23.21 9.19
CA ARG A 284 -29.68 22.84 9.48
C ARG A 284 -28.67 23.48 8.53
N ALA A 285 -29.09 23.85 7.33
CA ALA A 285 -28.20 24.48 6.32
C ALA A 285 -27.61 25.82 6.83
N ASN A 286 -28.32 26.57 7.65
CA ASN A 286 -27.84 27.83 8.20
C ASN A 286 -26.81 27.65 9.32
N SER A 287 -26.77 26.48 10.00
CA SER A 287 -25.74 26.16 10.98
C SER A 287 -24.45 25.62 10.35
N LEU A 288 -24.53 25.06 9.16
CA LEU A 288 -23.39 24.53 8.40
C LEU A 288 -22.51 25.63 7.78
N GLN A 289 -23.08 26.80 7.48
CA GLN A 289 -22.36 27.92 6.84
C GLN A 289 -21.35 28.62 7.75
N ASN A 290 -21.45 28.47 9.08
CA ASN A 290 -20.61 29.17 10.05
C ASN A 290 -19.49 28.31 10.65
N ASN A 291 -19.27 27.08 10.16
CA ASN A 291 -18.28 26.18 10.73
C ASN A 291 -17.00 26.22 9.87
N PRO A 292 -15.86 26.74 10.35
CA PRO A 292 -14.64 26.91 9.55
C PRO A 292 -14.10 25.58 9.00
N ILE A 293 -14.32 24.46 9.70
CA ILE A 293 -13.87 23.14 9.26
C ILE A 293 -14.68 22.66 8.06
N GLN A 294 -16.00 22.88 8.06
CA GLN A 294 -16.85 22.48 6.94
C GLN A 294 -16.67 23.39 5.72
N ASN A 295 -16.43 24.69 5.92
CA ASN A 295 -16.12 25.61 4.82
C ASN A 295 -14.80 25.25 4.14
N THR A 296 -13.81 24.78 4.88
CA THR A 296 -12.53 24.30 4.31
C THR A 296 -12.70 23.02 3.50
N ILE A 297 -13.62 22.14 3.94
CA ILE A 297 -13.93 20.89 3.23
C ILE A 297 -14.77 21.16 1.98
N LEU A 298 -15.71 22.09 2.02
CA LEU A 298 -16.64 22.39 0.92
C LEU A 298 -16.01 23.19 -0.23
N ASN A 299 -14.98 24.00 0.04
CA ASN A 299 -14.37 24.88 -0.95
C ASN A 299 -13.39 24.22 -1.92
N THR A 300 -13.16 22.91 -1.81
CA THR A 300 -12.32 22.17 -2.77
C THR A 300 -13.18 21.45 -3.80
N SER A 301 -12.90 21.66 -5.09
CA SER A 301 -13.57 20.91 -6.17
C SER A 301 -13.30 19.41 -6.01
N LEU A 302 -14.35 18.63 -5.79
CA LEU A 302 -14.29 17.17 -5.66
C LEU A 302 -14.75 16.47 -6.95
N GLU A 303 -14.72 17.19 -8.07
CA GLU A 303 -15.10 16.66 -9.37
C GLU A 303 -14.27 15.42 -9.75
N GLY A 304 -14.95 14.41 -10.26
CA GLY A 304 -14.30 13.17 -10.72
C GLY A 304 -14.06 12.10 -9.66
N ILE A 305 -14.46 12.32 -8.39
CA ILE A 305 -14.38 11.29 -7.35
C ILE A 305 -15.71 10.56 -7.24
N TYR A 306 -15.65 9.26 -7.45
CA TYR A 306 -16.78 8.36 -7.28
C TYR A 306 -16.40 7.26 -6.28
N LEU A 307 -16.45 7.58 -4.99
CA LEU A 307 -16.59 6.59 -3.94
C LEU A 307 -18.08 6.48 -3.65
N SER A 308 -18.76 5.58 -4.30
CA SER A 308 -20.12 5.25 -3.91
C SER A 308 -20.07 4.39 -2.65
N SER A 309 -21.10 4.43 -1.83
CA SER A 309 -21.29 3.47 -0.74
C SER A 309 -21.19 2.02 -1.22
N LYS A 310 -21.39 1.77 -2.52
CA LYS A 310 -21.12 0.51 -3.22
C LYS A 310 -19.69 0.03 -3.07
N ASP A 311 -18.70 0.92 -3.12
CA ASP A 311 -17.30 0.55 -2.92
C ASP A 311 -17.01 0.22 -1.46
N ALA A 312 -17.71 0.83 -0.51
CA ALA A 312 -17.58 0.53 0.90
C ALA A 312 -17.95 -0.92 1.25
N TYR A 313 -18.90 -1.53 0.50
CA TYR A 313 -19.31 -2.92 0.75
C TYR A 313 -18.28 -3.96 0.37
N THR A 314 -17.50 -3.70 -0.66
CA THR A 314 -16.40 -4.58 -1.02
C THR A 314 -15.21 -4.45 -0.11
N LEU A 315 -15.15 -3.38 0.67
CA LEU A 315 -14.17 -3.19 1.73
C LEU A 315 -14.48 -4.09 2.94
N THR A 316 -15.65 -4.69 3.01
CA THR A 316 -16.11 -5.45 4.20
C THR A 316 -15.30 -6.71 4.50
N TYR A 317 -14.64 -7.28 3.49
CA TYR A 317 -14.00 -8.59 3.62
C TYR A 317 -12.52 -8.54 4.00
N GLY A 318 -11.91 -7.38 4.12
CA GLY A 318 -10.51 -7.29 4.52
C GLY A 318 -9.91 -5.91 4.35
N VAL A 319 -8.65 -5.79 4.72
CA VAL A 319 -7.89 -4.55 4.61
C VAL A 319 -7.75 -4.14 3.15
N SER A 320 -8.04 -2.88 2.88
CA SER A 320 -8.08 -2.34 1.53
C SER A 320 -7.11 -1.19 1.34
N ILE A 321 -6.63 -1.01 0.11
CA ILE A 321 -5.84 0.15 -0.29
C ILE A 321 -6.53 0.90 -1.41
N PHE A 322 -6.55 2.22 -1.32
CA PHE A 322 -7.04 3.11 -2.35
C PHE A 322 -5.87 3.94 -2.90
N PHE A 323 -5.50 3.69 -4.15
CA PHE A 323 -4.48 4.45 -4.85
C PHE A 323 -5.09 5.66 -5.56
N THR A 324 -4.51 6.85 -5.35
CA THR A 324 -4.92 8.12 -5.93
C THR A 324 -3.76 9.10 -5.90
N GLU A 325 -3.69 10.05 -6.82
CA GLU A 325 -2.70 11.12 -6.76
C GLU A 325 -3.06 12.17 -5.69
N ASP A 326 -4.35 12.44 -5.52
CA ASP A 326 -4.86 13.42 -4.56
C ASP A 326 -5.49 12.73 -3.35
N VAL A 327 -4.64 12.32 -2.40
CA VAL A 327 -5.06 11.60 -1.17
C VAL A 327 -5.95 12.45 -0.27
N ASP A 328 -5.73 13.76 -0.22
CA ASP A 328 -6.48 14.66 0.64
C ASP A 328 -7.90 14.84 0.12
N LYS A 329 -8.07 14.88 -1.19
CA LYS A 329 -9.37 14.93 -1.85
C LYS A 329 -10.21 13.69 -1.55
N ILE A 330 -9.62 12.49 -1.63
CA ILE A 330 -10.30 11.25 -1.27
C ILE A 330 -10.62 11.22 0.23
N GLY A 331 -9.69 11.65 1.08
CA GLY A 331 -9.93 11.74 2.53
C GLY A 331 -11.08 12.69 2.87
N LYS A 332 -11.14 13.87 2.25
CA LYS A 332 -12.26 14.83 2.40
C LYS A 332 -13.58 14.19 2.00
N PHE A 333 -13.60 13.50 0.87
CA PHE A 333 -14.79 12.81 0.40
C PHE A 333 -15.27 11.76 1.41
N MET A 334 -14.37 10.95 1.98
CA MET A 334 -14.72 9.94 2.98
C MET A 334 -15.34 10.55 4.24
N VAL A 335 -14.77 11.65 4.74
CA VAL A 335 -15.33 12.37 5.90
C VAL A 335 -16.72 12.93 5.58
N LEU A 336 -16.92 13.51 4.40
CA LEU A 336 -18.24 14.03 3.99
C LEU A 336 -19.26 12.90 3.86
N GLN A 337 -18.88 11.77 3.29
CA GLN A 337 -19.78 10.63 3.08
C GLN A 337 -20.20 9.97 4.40
N SER A 338 -19.39 10.08 5.46
CA SER A 338 -19.73 9.53 6.77
C SER A 338 -20.93 10.23 7.43
N ASN A 339 -21.30 11.43 6.94
CA ASN A 339 -22.39 12.25 7.48
C ASN A 339 -22.29 12.46 9.01
N ILE A 340 -21.09 12.65 9.52
CA ILE A 340 -20.88 12.97 10.94
C ILE A 340 -21.47 14.35 11.21
N PRO A 341 -22.42 14.49 12.19
CA PRO A 341 -23.00 15.79 12.54
C PRO A 341 -21.93 16.78 13.01
N SER A 342 -22.09 18.06 12.64
CA SER A 342 -21.18 19.13 13.06
C SER A 342 -20.99 19.20 14.57
N LEU A 343 -22.05 18.98 15.34
CA LEU A 343 -22.00 18.97 16.81
C LEU A 343 -21.00 17.91 17.35
N ILE A 344 -20.93 16.74 16.73
CA ILE A 344 -19.98 15.69 17.12
C ILE A 344 -18.55 16.11 16.78
N LEU A 345 -18.33 16.67 15.57
CA LEU A 345 -17.02 17.19 15.17
C LEU A 345 -16.55 18.33 16.08
N ASP A 346 -17.45 19.24 16.45
CA ASP A 346 -17.16 20.33 17.40
C ASP A 346 -16.79 19.80 18.79
N ASN A 347 -17.48 18.78 19.27
CA ASN A 347 -17.18 18.14 20.54
C ASN A 347 -15.81 17.42 20.51
N ILE A 348 -15.51 16.72 19.42
CA ILE A 348 -14.19 16.09 19.22
C ILE A 348 -13.10 17.16 19.24
N THR A 349 -13.29 18.27 18.50
CA THR A 349 -12.33 19.39 18.46
C THR A 349 -12.09 19.97 19.85
N LYS A 350 -13.16 20.26 20.61
CA LYS A 350 -13.05 20.77 21.99
C LYS A 350 -12.32 19.78 22.91
N ASN A 351 -12.57 18.48 22.77
CA ASN A 351 -11.90 17.46 23.57
C ASN A 351 -10.41 17.38 23.22
N ILE A 352 -10.04 17.45 21.93
CA ILE A 352 -8.64 17.51 21.48
C ILE A 352 -7.94 18.73 22.09
N GLU A 353 -8.54 19.93 22.02
CA GLU A 353 -7.98 21.15 22.57
C GLU A 353 -7.79 21.07 24.09
N ASN A 354 -8.80 20.55 24.80
CA ASN A 354 -8.75 20.40 26.26
C ASN A 354 -7.68 19.37 26.66
N ASN A 355 -7.61 18.23 25.96
CA ASN A 355 -6.58 17.22 26.22
C ASN A 355 -5.18 17.78 25.95
N SER A 356 -4.99 18.54 24.86
CA SER A 356 -3.71 19.19 24.54
C SER A 356 -3.30 20.19 25.63
N LYS A 357 -4.24 21.01 26.14
CA LYS A 357 -3.97 21.94 27.26
C LYS A 357 -3.58 21.19 28.54
N ASN A 358 -4.29 20.10 28.86
CA ASN A 358 -4.01 19.29 30.03
C ASN A 358 -2.65 18.59 29.92
N ASN A 359 -2.32 18.00 28.72
CA ASN A 359 -1.04 17.36 28.49
C ASN A 359 0.14 18.32 28.60
N LYS A 360 0.03 19.55 28.04
CA LYS A 360 1.07 20.57 28.19
C LYS A 360 1.32 20.93 29.66
N LYS A 361 0.24 21.04 30.49
CA LYS A 361 0.40 21.28 31.93
C LYS A 361 1.04 20.09 32.64
N ILE A 362 0.66 18.86 32.29
CA ILE A 362 1.27 17.64 32.83
C ILE A 362 2.77 17.58 32.50
N GLU A 363 3.17 17.91 31.26
CA GLU A 363 4.58 17.98 30.89
C GLU A 363 5.36 19.01 31.70
N GLN A 364 4.79 20.20 31.88
CA GLN A 364 5.39 21.24 32.72
C GLN A 364 5.56 20.77 34.17
N LEU A 365 4.52 20.14 34.74
CA LEU A 365 4.56 19.62 36.11
C LEU A 365 5.56 18.46 36.23
N ASN A 366 5.66 17.58 35.23
CA ASN A 366 6.64 16.50 35.19
C ASN A 366 8.08 17.05 35.18
N LYS A 367 8.37 18.10 34.42
CA LYS A 367 9.68 18.78 34.45
C LYS A 367 10.01 19.32 35.81
N ILE A 368 9.04 20.03 36.47
CA ILE A 368 9.21 20.55 37.81
C ILE A 368 9.43 19.40 38.82
N PHE A 369 8.73 18.30 38.65
CA PHE A 369 8.90 17.09 39.43
C PHE A 369 10.30 16.48 39.27
N GLU A 370 10.78 16.34 38.04
CA GLU A 370 12.12 15.83 37.72
C GLU A 370 13.19 16.75 38.35
N ASP A 371 13.10 18.07 38.16
CA ASP A 371 14.05 19.03 38.70
C ASP A 371 14.11 18.98 40.23
N LYS A 372 12.96 18.81 40.89
CA LYS A 372 12.90 18.67 42.35
C LYS A 372 13.40 17.33 42.86
N THR A 373 13.31 16.25 42.04
CA THR A 373 13.74 14.90 42.44
C THR A 373 15.22 14.62 42.13
N ILE A 374 15.86 15.37 41.21
CA ILE A 374 17.31 15.26 40.92
C ILE A 374 18.13 15.42 42.20
N ASN A 375 17.73 16.28 43.12
CA ASN A 375 18.42 16.49 44.42
C ASN A 375 18.32 15.28 45.36
N TYR A 376 17.48 14.30 45.09
CA TYR A 376 17.30 13.07 45.89
C TYR A 376 17.97 11.84 45.28
N ALA A 377 18.49 11.91 44.05
CA ALA A 377 19.08 10.79 43.31
C ALA A 377 20.40 10.25 43.89
N GLY A 378 20.94 10.84 44.97
CA GLY A 378 22.13 10.37 45.68
C GLY A 378 21.89 9.26 46.73
N LYS A 379 20.67 8.83 46.96
CA LYS A 379 20.34 7.77 47.95
C LYS A 379 19.50 6.68 47.26
N GLU A 380 20.16 5.59 46.91
CA GLU A 380 19.54 4.36 46.39
C GLU A 380 18.59 3.76 47.45
N ARG A 381 17.35 4.15 47.44
CA ARG A 381 16.26 3.38 48.05
C ARG A 381 15.00 3.59 47.22
N LYS A 382 14.25 2.51 46.93
CA LYS A 382 12.88 2.56 46.45
C LYS A 382 12.12 3.52 47.36
N MET A 383 11.90 4.76 46.88
CA MET A 383 11.09 5.73 47.64
C MET A 383 9.63 5.36 47.45
N GLU A 384 8.99 4.88 48.49
CA GLU A 384 7.55 4.81 48.61
C GLU A 384 7.00 6.25 48.59
N LYS A 385 5.82 6.47 47.98
CA LYS A 385 5.16 7.79 47.85
C LYS A 385 5.07 8.60 49.16
N GLU A 386 5.16 7.95 50.31
CA GLU A 386 5.07 8.55 51.63
C GLU A 386 6.28 9.41 52.03
N PHE A 387 7.40 9.30 51.32
CA PHE A 387 8.62 10.06 51.66
C PHE A 387 8.81 11.35 50.84
N PHE A 388 7.90 11.68 49.94
CA PHE A 388 7.98 12.95 49.20
C PHE A 388 7.55 14.14 50.06
N SER A 389 8.21 15.29 49.84
CA SER A 389 7.80 16.54 50.49
C SER A 389 6.35 16.88 50.12
N ARG A 390 5.66 17.65 50.98
CA ARG A 390 4.28 18.09 50.70
C ARG A 390 4.11 18.74 49.34
N GLU A 391 5.10 19.49 48.88
CA GLU A 391 5.08 20.12 47.56
C GLU A 391 5.13 19.10 46.39
N ILE A 392 5.95 18.05 46.50
CA ILE A 392 6.04 16.99 45.51
C ILE A 392 4.74 16.17 45.47
N GLN A 393 4.13 15.92 46.65
CA GLN A 393 2.82 15.26 46.73
C GLN A 393 1.71 16.11 46.09
N GLN A 394 1.74 17.42 46.23
CA GLN A 394 0.78 18.33 45.60
C GLN A 394 0.94 18.28 44.05
N ILE A 395 2.17 18.29 43.52
CA ILE A 395 2.44 18.17 42.09
C ILE A 395 1.90 16.84 41.56
N LEU A 396 2.16 15.73 42.24
CA LEU A 396 1.66 14.41 41.84
C LEU A 396 0.13 14.35 41.82
N ASN A 397 -0.53 14.92 42.86
CA ASN A 397 -1.99 14.99 42.93
C ASN A 397 -2.56 15.85 41.80
N GLU A 398 -1.90 16.98 41.45
CA GLU A 398 -2.32 17.83 40.33
C GLU A 398 -2.18 17.11 39.00
N ILE A 399 -1.08 16.38 38.79
CA ILE A 399 -0.89 15.53 37.60
C ILE A 399 -1.99 14.47 37.51
N GLU A 400 -2.35 13.83 38.61
CA GLU A 400 -3.40 12.81 38.65
C GLU A 400 -4.78 13.40 38.33
N ILE A 401 -5.10 14.56 38.88
CA ILE A 401 -6.35 15.29 38.58
C ILE A 401 -6.40 15.68 37.09
N LEU A 402 -5.28 16.13 36.51
CA LEU A 402 -5.21 16.49 35.09
C LEU A 402 -5.32 15.25 34.18
N LYS A 403 -4.71 14.13 34.55
CA LYS A 403 -4.85 12.86 33.84
C LYS A 403 -6.30 12.38 33.82
N ASN A 404 -7.02 12.49 34.94
CA ASN A 404 -8.44 12.12 35.05
C ASN A 404 -9.36 13.06 34.24
N LYS A 405 -8.89 14.24 33.83
CA LYS A 405 -9.61 15.17 32.94
C LYS A 405 -9.34 14.93 31.44
N ILE A 406 -8.48 13.99 31.09
CA ILE A 406 -8.24 13.62 29.68
C ILE A 406 -9.41 12.75 29.22
N HIS A 407 -10.13 13.24 28.22
CA HIS A 407 -11.24 12.52 27.63
C HIS A 407 -10.74 11.57 26.54
N VAL A 408 -11.20 10.34 26.58
CA VAL A 408 -10.99 9.40 25.48
C VAL A 408 -11.77 9.89 24.27
N ILE A 409 -11.09 10.05 23.15
CA ILE A 409 -11.68 10.52 21.90
C ILE A 409 -12.07 9.30 21.08
N SER A 410 -13.36 9.13 20.85
CA SER A 410 -13.90 8.04 20.06
C SER A 410 -15.00 8.55 19.12
N LEU A 411 -15.29 7.78 18.10
CA LEU A 411 -16.38 8.01 17.18
C LEU A 411 -17.42 6.88 17.33
N ASP A 412 -18.70 7.24 17.32
CA ASP A 412 -19.77 6.25 17.38
C ASP A 412 -19.69 5.29 16.16
N GLU A 413 -19.89 4.00 16.39
CA GLU A 413 -19.78 2.96 15.37
C GLU A 413 -20.64 3.20 14.12
N GLN A 414 -21.77 3.90 14.25
CA GLN A 414 -22.62 4.22 13.10
C GLN A 414 -21.94 5.12 12.05
N TYR A 415 -20.86 5.82 12.43
CA TYR A 415 -20.06 6.67 11.54
C TYR A 415 -18.77 6.01 11.08
N ILE A 416 -18.45 4.85 11.64
CA ILE A 416 -17.25 4.08 11.25
C ILE A 416 -17.66 3.10 10.15
N PRO A 417 -17.12 3.26 8.94
CA PRO A 417 -17.43 2.36 7.82
C PRO A 417 -17.18 0.89 8.18
N ASN A 418 -17.96 0.00 7.61
CA ASN A 418 -17.90 -1.47 7.81
C ASN A 418 -18.34 -2.00 9.18
N THR A 419 -18.65 -1.17 10.13
CA THR A 419 -19.26 -1.63 11.39
C THR A 419 -20.70 -2.12 11.13
N GLN A 420 -21.21 -2.95 12.01
CA GLN A 420 -22.57 -3.46 11.89
C GLN A 420 -23.59 -2.31 11.98
N SER A 421 -23.39 -1.36 12.88
CA SER A 421 -24.23 -0.18 13.05
C SER A 421 -24.25 0.70 11.79
N HIS A 422 -23.09 0.93 11.16
CA HIS A 422 -22.99 1.65 9.88
C HIS A 422 -23.76 0.93 8.77
N LYS A 423 -23.59 -0.38 8.65
CA LYS A 423 -24.29 -1.18 7.63
C LYS A 423 -25.79 -1.15 7.82
N GLN A 424 -26.29 -1.35 9.02
CA GLN A 424 -27.72 -1.30 9.33
C GLN A 424 -28.34 0.06 8.97
N LYS A 425 -27.58 1.14 9.19
CA LYS A 425 -28.05 2.50 8.86
C LYS A 425 -28.09 2.77 7.36
N TRP A 426 -27.12 2.26 6.60
CA TRP A 426 -26.94 2.59 5.18
C TRP A 426 -27.42 1.50 4.22
N CYS A 427 -27.66 0.28 4.70
CA CYS A 427 -28.21 -0.82 3.93
C CYS A 427 -29.73 -0.84 4.04
N VAL A 428 -30.40 -0.25 3.08
CA VAL A 428 -31.86 -0.21 3.05
C VAL A 428 -32.46 -1.51 2.50
N SER A 429 -31.66 -2.40 1.89
CA SER A 429 -32.12 -3.66 1.34
C SER A 429 -32.29 -4.71 2.44
N LYS A 430 -33.52 -5.19 2.62
CA LYS A 430 -33.85 -6.30 3.53
C LYS A 430 -33.30 -7.66 3.10
N GLU A 431 -32.59 -7.73 1.97
CA GLU A 431 -32.13 -8.97 1.32
C GLU A 431 -30.64 -9.30 1.58
N ILE A 432 -29.96 -8.54 2.45
CA ILE A 432 -28.55 -8.82 2.76
C ILE A 432 -28.50 -10.00 3.72
N PRO A 433 -27.87 -11.13 3.33
CA PRO A 433 -27.74 -12.26 4.23
C PRO A 433 -27.00 -11.86 5.52
N ASP A 434 -27.50 -12.32 6.67
CA ASP A 434 -26.87 -12.09 7.99
C ASP A 434 -25.41 -12.53 8.03
N SER A 435 -25.02 -13.54 7.22
CA SER A 435 -23.65 -13.98 7.08
C SER A 435 -22.71 -12.87 6.62
N ILE A 436 -23.16 -11.96 5.74
CA ILE A 436 -22.34 -10.85 5.23
C ILE A 436 -22.23 -9.73 6.25
N LEU A 437 -23.29 -9.51 7.02
CA LEU A 437 -23.26 -8.55 8.13
C LEU A 437 -22.28 -8.97 9.24
N ASN A 438 -22.14 -10.28 9.46
CA ASN A 438 -21.34 -10.84 10.56
C ASN A 438 -19.85 -10.99 10.24
N TYR A 439 -19.46 -11.12 8.97
CA TYR A 439 -18.06 -11.34 8.55
C TYR A 439 -17.32 -10.08 8.06
N SER A 440 -17.79 -8.90 8.44
CA SER A 440 -17.12 -7.67 8.02
C SER A 440 -15.85 -7.41 8.81
N PHE A 441 -14.81 -6.98 8.11
CA PHE A 441 -13.59 -6.49 8.74
C PHE A 441 -13.89 -5.20 9.52
N ARG A 442 -13.57 -5.19 10.80
CA ARG A 442 -13.73 -4.02 11.67
C ARG A 442 -12.37 -3.42 11.99
N PRO A 443 -12.23 -2.08 11.92
CA PRO A 443 -11.03 -1.44 12.44
C PRO A 443 -10.97 -1.62 13.96
N THR A 444 -9.78 -1.91 14.47
CA THR A 444 -9.54 -2.14 15.92
C THR A 444 -8.35 -1.31 16.38
N ILE A 445 -8.53 0.02 16.39
CA ILE A 445 -7.46 0.94 16.79
C ILE A 445 -7.40 0.98 18.31
N ASP A 446 -6.22 0.80 18.89
CA ASP A 446 -5.99 0.88 20.32
C ASP A 446 -6.04 2.34 20.82
N GLU A 447 -6.49 2.51 22.05
CA GLU A 447 -6.64 3.84 22.68
C GLU A 447 -5.31 4.61 22.75
N ASP A 448 -4.19 3.91 22.98
CA ASP A 448 -2.87 4.54 23.03
C ASP A 448 -2.49 5.18 21.70
N SER A 449 -2.72 4.48 20.58
CA SER A 449 -2.49 5.03 19.24
C SER A 449 -3.41 6.22 18.94
N VAL A 450 -4.68 6.17 19.38
CA VAL A 450 -5.60 7.30 19.23
C VAL A 450 -5.10 8.50 20.03
N ILE A 451 -4.71 8.31 21.29
CA ILE A 451 -4.20 9.38 22.17
C ILE A 451 -2.94 10.01 21.55
N GLN A 452 -1.99 9.18 21.08
CA GLN A 452 -0.77 9.67 20.43
C GLN A 452 -1.09 10.56 19.23
N ILE A 453 -1.92 10.09 18.29
CA ILE A 453 -2.24 10.84 17.07
C ILE A 453 -3.07 12.09 17.36
N MET A 454 -3.99 12.05 18.33
CA MET A 454 -4.79 13.22 18.70
C MET A 454 -3.93 14.35 19.29
N ASN A 455 -2.78 14.02 19.90
CA ASN A 455 -1.84 14.98 20.45
C ASN A 455 -0.88 15.55 19.40
N LEU A 456 -0.71 14.93 18.22
CA LEU A 456 0.14 15.44 17.16
C LEU A 456 -0.44 16.71 16.53
N ASP A 457 0.47 17.58 16.05
CA ASP A 457 0.10 18.77 15.27
C ASP A 457 -0.04 18.40 13.78
N VAL A 458 -1.09 17.62 13.47
CA VAL A 458 -1.45 17.22 12.11
C VAL A 458 -2.87 17.69 11.78
N HIS A 459 -3.15 17.81 10.49
CA HIS A 459 -4.45 18.30 10.01
C HIS A 459 -5.63 17.52 10.60
N PHE A 460 -6.67 18.24 11.08
CA PHE A 460 -7.83 17.66 11.77
C PHE A 460 -8.52 16.55 10.98
N GLN A 461 -8.59 16.67 9.66
CA GLN A 461 -9.17 15.65 8.79
C GLN A 461 -8.50 14.28 8.98
N ARG A 462 -7.16 14.24 9.15
CA ARG A 462 -6.42 12.98 9.35
C ARG A 462 -6.77 12.31 10.66
N LYS A 463 -7.04 13.12 11.71
CA LYS A 463 -7.50 12.64 13.01
C LYS A 463 -8.89 12.00 12.91
N ILE A 464 -9.82 12.64 12.18
CA ILE A 464 -11.17 12.09 11.95
C ILE A 464 -11.11 10.81 11.12
N LEU A 465 -10.32 10.80 10.03
CA LEU A 465 -10.15 9.60 9.20
C LEU A 465 -9.61 8.43 10.03
N LEU A 466 -8.65 8.67 10.92
CA LEU A 466 -8.15 7.63 11.79
C LEU A 466 -9.26 7.07 12.69
N LEU A 467 -10.09 7.92 13.33
CA LEU A 467 -11.23 7.45 14.12
C LEU A 467 -12.22 6.62 13.30
N MET A 468 -12.28 6.84 11.98
CA MET A 468 -13.04 6.02 11.04
C MET A 468 -12.32 4.73 10.64
N GLY A 469 -11.11 4.46 11.12
CA GLY A 469 -10.29 3.31 10.71
C GLY A 469 -9.59 3.49 9.37
N ILE A 470 -9.38 4.73 8.92
CA ILE A 470 -8.76 5.07 7.64
C ILE A 470 -7.39 5.71 7.87
N GLY A 471 -6.34 5.10 7.34
CA GLY A 471 -5.00 5.68 7.28
C GLY A 471 -4.78 6.46 5.98
N VAL A 472 -3.98 7.52 6.04
CA VAL A 472 -3.62 8.32 4.87
C VAL A 472 -2.10 8.38 4.75
N PHE A 473 -1.60 8.03 3.56
CA PHE A 473 -0.17 8.09 3.25
C PHE A 473 0.10 8.98 2.05
N SER A 474 0.84 10.06 2.26
CA SER A 474 1.34 10.93 1.20
C SER A 474 2.64 11.56 1.65
N LEU A 475 3.61 11.65 0.74
CA LEU A 475 4.82 12.44 0.95
C LEU A 475 4.60 13.91 0.55
N LYS A 476 3.56 14.18 -0.26
CA LYS A 476 3.16 15.55 -0.62
C LYS A 476 2.26 16.09 0.49
N THR A 477 2.77 17.05 1.24
CA THR A 477 2.13 17.56 2.45
C THR A 477 1.69 19.02 2.29
N GLU A 478 0.91 19.32 1.25
CA GLU A 478 0.42 20.71 1.04
C GLU A 478 -0.46 21.21 2.20
N CYS A 479 -1.05 20.30 2.96
CA CYS A 479 -1.94 20.61 4.08
C CYS A 479 -1.28 20.57 5.46
N GLU A 480 -0.01 20.14 5.58
CA GLU A 480 0.64 19.95 6.88
C GLU A 480 1.63 21.08 7.18
N THR A 481 1.51 21.67 8.36
CA THR A 481 2.36 22.77 8.81
C THR A 481 3.64 22.28 9.51
N ASN A 482 3.62 21.06 10.06
CA ASN A 482 4.72 20.47 10.82
C ASN A 482 5.12 19.10 10.28
N LEU A 483 6.19 19.07 9.48
CA LEU A 483 6.68 17.85 8.85
C LEU A 483 7.10 16.77 9.87
N ASN A 484 7.74 17.14 10.97
CA ASN A 484 8.21 16.19 11.97
C ASN A 484 7.03 15.48 12.68
N GLU A 485 5.97 16.21 13.00
CA GLU A 485 4.77 15.64 13.59
C GLU A 485 4.02 14.76 12.58
N TYR A 486 4.04 15.14 11.31
CA TYR A 486 3.48 14.33 10.24
C TYR A 486 4.26 13.02 10.04
N LEU A 487 5.57 13.01 10.12
CA LEU A 487 6.36 11.78 10.06
C LEU A 487 6.03 10.83 11.22
N LYS A 488 5.85 11.35 12.43
CA LYS A 488 5.37 10.54 13.57
C LYS A 488 3.98 9.96 13.32
N TYR A 489 3.06 10.73 12.75
CA TYR A 489 1.74 10.23 12.32
C TYR A 489 1.90 9.06 11.34
N MET A 490 2.75 9.21 10.33
CA MET A 490 3.02 8.17 9.33
C MET A 490 3.57 6.89 9.96
N GLU A 491 4.45 6.98 10.96
CA GLU A 491 5.00 5.81 11.67
C GLU A 491 3.92 5.07 12.45
N ILE A 492 3.05 5.78 13.16
CA ILE A 492 1.95 5.18 13.90
C ILE A 492 0.97 4.50 12.94
N VAL A 493 0.58 5.18 11.85
CA VAL A 493 -0.32 4.62 10.84
C VAL A 493 0.30 3.39 10.15
N LYS A 494 1.60 3.39 9.88
CA LYS A 494 2.35 2.21 9.38
C LYS A 494 2.27 1.04 10.38
N SER A 495 2.45 1.32 11.66
CA SER A 495 2.33 0.29 12.70
C SER A 495 0.93 -0.30 12.77
N LEU A 496 -0.12 0.54 12.75
CA LEU A 496 -1.52 0.11 12.73
C LEU A 496 -1.85 -0.71 11.47
N CYS A 497 -1.29 -0.33 10.33
CA CYS A 497 -1.45 -1.06 9.08
C CYS A 497 -0.80 -2.45 9.15
N ASN A 498 0.44 -2.56 9.65
CA ASN A 498 1.13 -3.83 9.85
C ASN A 498 0.36 -4.78 10.78
N GLN A 499 -0.27 -4.23 11.81
CA GLN A 499 -1.11 -4.96 12.75
C GLN A 499 -2.52 -5.25 12.21
N GLN A 500 -2.83 -4.82 10.98
CA GLN A 500 -4.15 -4.96 10.34
C GLN A 500 -5.30 -4.34 11.16
N LYS A 501 -5.04 -3.24 11.84
CA LYS A 501 -6.03 -2.53 12.65
C LYS A 501 -6.83 -1.49 11.87
N LEU A 502 -6.39 -1.12 10.66
CA LEU A 502 -7.07 -0.20 9.75
C LEU A 502 -7.80 -0.99 8.67
N TYR A 503 -9.01 -0.54 8.28
CA TYR A 503 -9.72 -1.20 7.18
C TYR A 503 -9.38 -0.62 5.81
N LEU A 504 -9.01 0.64 5.72
CA LEU A 504 -8.67 1.33 4.49
C LEU A 504 -7.40 2.17 4.65
N ILE A 505 -6.57 2.11 3.63
CA ILE A 505 -5.43 3.00 3.46
C ILE A 505 -5.63 3.80 2.18
N ILE A 506 -5.53 5.10 2.24
CA ILE A 506 -5.49 5.99 1.08
C ILE A 506 -4.03 6.37 0.85
N ALA A 507 -3.50 6.08 -0.33
CA ALA A 507 -2.09 6.28 -0.64
C ALA A 507 -1.90 6.84 -2.05
N ASN A 508 -0.86 7.66 -2.24
CA ASN A 508 -0.44 8.05 -3.58
C ASN A 508 0.41 6.97 -4.26
N SER A 509 0.67 7.16 -5.54
CA SER A 509 1.42 6.20 -6.35
C SER A 509 2.87 6.00 -5.89
N ASP A 510 3.48 6.99 -5.21
CA ASP A 510 4.85 6.89 -4.69
C ASP A 510 4.96 5.93 -3.50
N PHE A 511 3.83 5.65 -2.84
CA PHE A 511 3.77 4.75 -1.68
C PHE A 511 3.74 3.27 -2.05
N ILE A 512 3.84 2.93 -3.32
CA ILE A 512 3.84 1.55 -3.82
C ILE A 512 5.12 0.82 -3.41
N TYR A 513 6.24 1.54 -3.34
CA TYR A 513 7.55 0.98 -3.03
C TYR A 513 7.79 0.80 -1.52
N GLY A 514 8.49 -0.26 -1.14
CA GLY A 514 8.96 -0.45 0.24
C GLY A 514 7.94 -0.89 1.30
N ILE A 515 6.68 -1.19 0.90
CA ILE A 515 5.64 -1.58 1.85
C ILE A 515 5.36 -3.08 1.75
N ASN A 516 5.46 -3.76 2.87
CA ASN A 516 5.16 -5.19 2.96
C ASN A 516 3.82 -5.46 3.66
N TYR A 517 2.80 -4.63 3.41
CA TYR A 517 1.48 -4.84 3.97
C TYR A 517 0.66 -5.81 3.13
N GLN A 518 -0.27 -6.49 3.79
CA GLN A 518 -1.14 -7.47 3.15
C GLN A 518 -2.51 -6.83 2.92
N PHE A 519 -2.85 -6.59 1.66
CA PHE A 519 -4.17 -6.09 1.27
C PHE A 519 -5.00 -7.18 0.62
N CYS A 520 -6.30 -7.17 0.90
CA CYS A 520 -7.29 -8.04 0.27
C CYS A 520 -7.89 -7.38 -0.97
N HIS A 521 -8.08 -6.08 -0.92
CA HIS A 521 -8.70 -5.31 -1.99
C HIS A 521 -7.89 -4.06 -2.32
N SER A 522 -7.91 -3.68 -3.60
CA SER A 522 -7.31 -2.44 -4.08
C SER A 522 -8.30 -1.67 -4.96
N PHE A 523 -8.21 -0.35 -4.87
CA PHE A 523 -8.97 0.58 -5.69
C PHE A 523 -8.00 1.53 -6.39
N PHE A 524 -8.21 1.72 -7.69
CA PHE A 524 -7.46 2.68 -8.49
C PHE A 524 -8.35 3.88 -8.82
N GLY A 525 -7.92 5.06 -8.38
CA GLY A 525 -8.58 6.32 -8.67
C GLY A 525 -8.58 6.68 -10.16
N LYS A 526 -9.50 7.56 -10.57
CA LYS A 526 -9.55 8.05 -11.97
C LYS A 526 -8.41 9.02 -12.31
N ASP A 527 -7.75 9.55 -11.31
CA ASP A 527 -6.63 10.49 -11.42
C ASP A 527 -5.29 9.82 -11.77
N LEU A 528 -5.21 8.48 -11.69
CA LEU A 528 -4.02 7.70 -11.99
C LEU A 528 -3.80 7.44 -13.49
N LYS A 529 -4.07 8.43 -14.35
CA LYS A 529 -4.05 8.27 -15.82
C LYS A 529 -2.67 8.02 -16.41
N ASN A 530 -1.63 8.49 -15.75
CA ASN A 530 -0.25 8.50 -16.28
C ASN A 530 0.65 7.44 -15.59
N MET A 531 0.07 6.41 -14.99
CA MET A 531 0.86 5.33 -14.40
C MET A 531 1.53 4.50 -15.50
N THR A 532 2.82 4.23 -15.33
CA THR A 532 3.55 3.28 -16.16
C THR A 532 3.03 1.85 -15.93
N GLN A 533 3.21 0.95 -16.90
CA GLN A 533 2.81 -0.45 -16.76
C GLN A 533 3.47 -1.10 -15.55
N GLN A 534 4.75 -0.82 -15.34
CA GLN A 534 5.53 -1.33 -14.22
C GLN A 534 4.95 -0.87 -12.88
N LYS A 535 4.61 0.41 -12.76
CA LYS A 535 3.99 0.98 -11.57
C LYS A 535 2.60 0.39 -11.29
N ILE A 536 1.83 0.11 -12.36
CA ILE A 536 0.56 -0.61 -12.25
C ILE A 536 0.81 -2.02 -11.71
N ILE A 537 1.71 -2.80 -12.31
CA ILE A 537 2.02 -4.18 -11.89
C ILE A 537 2.48 -4.22 -10.43
N GLN A 538 3.35 -3.31 -10.01
CA GLN A 538 3.81 -3.22 -8.63
C GLN A 538 2.68 -2.87 -7.66
N SER A 539 1.78 -1.96 -8.05
CA SER A 539 0.58 -1.61 -7.26
C SER A 539 -0.35 -2.79 -7.11
N LEU A 540 -0.63 -3.50 -8.21
CA LEU A 540 -1.44 -4.71 -8.22
C LEU A 540 -0.82 -5.79 -7.34
N GLY A 541 0.51 -5.90 -7.32
CA GLY A 541 1.29 -6.84 -6.52
C GLY A 541 1.17 -6.65 -5.00
N ARG A 542 0.56 -5.57 -4.53
CA ARG A 542 0.27 -5.35 -3.10
C ARG A 542 -0.94 -6.13 -2.61
N VAL A 543 -1.80 -6.61 -3.51
CA VAL A 543 -2.99 -7.39 -3.19
C VAL A 543 -2.67 -8.88 -3.16
N GLY A 544 -3.25 -9.60 -2.20
CA GLY A 544 -3.17 -11.05 -2.12
C GLY A 544 -1.82 -11.60 -1.67
N ARG A 545 -1.02 -10.87 -0.92
CA ARG A 545 0.27 -11.35 -0.39
C ARG A 545 0.14 -12.36 0.76
N GLY A 546 -0.89 -12.29 1.57
CA GLY A 546 -1.11 -13.20 2.70
C GLY A 546 -2.24 -14.20 2.46
N ASN A 547 -2.45 -15.15 3.38
CA ASN A 547 -3.60 -16.07 3.37
C ASN A 547 -4.73 -15.53 4.24
N ILE A 548 -5.08 -14.25 4.07
CA ILE A 548 -6.06 -13.56 4.91
C ILE A 548 -7.48 -13.94 4.51
N GLN A 549 -7.73 -14.10 3.20
CA GLN A 549 -9.07 -14.34 2.66
C GLN A 549 -9.07 -15.29 1.46
N GLN A 550 -10.29 -15.67 1.04
CA GLN A 550 -10.49 -16.52 -0.14
C GLN A 550 -10.62 -15.68 -1.43
N GLU A 551 -11.12 -14.44 -1.35
CA GLU A 551 -11.33 -13.58 -2.50
C GLU A 551 -10.48 -12.30 -2.41
N TYR A 552 -9.79 -12.01 -3.50
CA TYR A 552 -8.98 -10.81 -3.68
C TYR A 552 -9.46 -10.05 -4.91
N THR A 553 -9.66 -8.74 -4.78
CA THR A 553 -10.17 -7.93 -5.89
C THR A 553 -9.37 -6.66 -6.09
N ILE A 554 -9.25 -6.26 -7.35
CA ILE A 554 -8.67 -4.98 -7.76
C ILE A 554 -9.69 -4.27 -8.64
N ARG A 555 -10.09 -3.09 -8.22
CA ARG A 555 -11.06 -2.26 -8.93
C ARG A 555 -10.37 -1.11 -9.60
N ILE A 556 -10.47 -1.09 -10.91
CA ILE A 556 -9.87 -0.06 -11.75
C ILE A 556 -11.03 0.77 -12.33
N ARG A 557 -10.94 2.09 -12.13
CA ARG A 557 -11.99 3.03 -12.53
C ARG A 557 -11.79 3.64 -13.91
N ASP A 558 -10.64 3.42 -14.51
CA ASP A 558 -10.31 3.87 -15.85
C ASP A 558 -9.88 2.66 -16.71
N ASP A 559 -10.63 2.38 -17.76
CA ASP A 559 -10.36 1.26 -18.66
C ASP A 559 -9.04 1.43 -19.42
N ALA A 560 -8.49 2.65 -19.52
CA ALA A 560 -7.18 2.90 -20.12
C ALA A 560 -6.05 2.15 -19.35
N ILE A 561 -6.19 1.99 -18.04
CA ILE A 561 -5.24 1.23 -17.21
C ILE A 561 -5.20 -0.25 -17.62
N PHE A 562 -6.35 -0.85 -18.00
CA PHE A 562 -6.37 -2.22 -18.49
C PHE A 562 -5.62 -2.36 -19.81
N LYS A 563 -5.76 -1.39 -20.72
CA LYS A 563 -4.98 -1.38 -21.98
C LYS A 563 -3.49 -1.32 -21.69
N THR A 564 -3.08 -0.42 -20.79
CA THR A 564 -1.67 -0.30 -20.37
C THR A 564 -1.16 -1.61 -19.74
N LEU A 565 -2.00 -2.31 -18.97
CA LEU A 565 -1.61 -3.57 -18.32
C LEU A 565 -1.47 -4.74 -19.32
N PHE A 566 -2.41 -4.86 -20.28
CA PHE A 566 -2.54 -6.03 -21.12
C PHE A 566 -1.83 -5.94 -22.48
N LEU A 567 -1.40 -4.75 -22.90
CA LEU A 567 -0.71 -4.58 -24.18
C LEU A 567 0.80 -4.34 -23.96
N PRO A 568 1.63 -4.72 -24.93
CA PRO A 568 3.06 -4.46 -24.86
C PRO A 568 3.34 -2.96 -24.81
N LEU A 569 4.35 -2.58 -24.04
CA LEU A 569 4.81 -1.21 -24.00
C LEU A 569 5.44 -0.80 -25.33
N GLN A 570 5.15 0.41 -25.78
CA GLN A 570 5.87 1.02 -26.91
C GLN A 570 7.28 1.46 -26.49
N ARG A 571 7.46 1.81 -25.23
CA ARG A 571 8.71 2.31 -24.65
C ARG A 571 8.81 1.89 -23.18
N ASN A 572 9.92 1.30 -22.79
CA ASN A 572 10.20 0.93 -21.41
C ASN A 572 11.16 1.93 -20.75
N ILE A 573 10.60 2.93 -20.05
CA ILE A 573 11.37 4.01 -19.41
C ILE A 573 12.31 3.45 -18.33
N GLU A 574 11.90 2.43 -17.58
CA GLU A 574 12.76 1.78 -16.57
C GLU A 574 14.01 1.16 -17.23
N ALA A 575 13.84 0.45 -18.34
CA ALA A 575 14.96 -0.14 -19.07
C ALA A 575 15.92 0.93 -19.60
N GLU A 576 15.39 1.99 -20.22
CA GLU A 576 16.20 3.10 -20.73
C GLU A 576 16.99 3.80 -19.61
N ASN A 577 16.35 4.04 -18.47
CA ASN A 577 17.02 4.64 -17.33
C ASN A 577 18.04 3.67 -16.70
N MET A 578 17.77 2.37 -16.64
CA MET A 578 18.77 1.38 -16.22
C MET A 578 19.99 1.41 -17.16
N CYS A 579 19.80 1.36 -18.49
CA CYS A 579 20.90 1.43 -19.44
C CYS A 579 21.73 2.72 -19.27
N ARG A 580 21.08 3.84 -19.01
CA ARG A 580 21.75 5.13 -18.77
C ARG A 580 22.51 5.20 -17.45
N LEU A 581 21.95 4.64 -16.37
CA LEU A 581 22.48 4.82 -15.01
C LEU A 581 23.43 3.69 -14.61
N PHE A 582 23.26 2.50 -15.15
CA PHE A 582 24.13 1.35 -14.92
C PHE A 582 25.23 1.31 -15.98
N SER A 583 26.00 2.38 -16.04
CA SER A 583 27.14 2.57 -16.92
C SER A 583 28.36 2.98 -16.12
N SER A 584 29.48 2.34 -16.41
CA SER A 584 30.78 2.63 -15.79
C SER A 584 31.55 3.74 -16.53
N VAL A 585 31.06 4.14 -17.70
CA VAL A 585 31.67 5.17 -18.55
C VAL A 585 31.09 6.54 -18.27
#